data_891c12c9833f5f4a3b621f1a4a065d2e
#
_entry.id   891c12c9833f5f4a3b621f1a4a065d2e
#
_cell.length_a   1.000
_cell.length_b   1.000
_cell.length_c   1.000
_cell.angle_alpha   90.00
_cell.angle_beta   90.00
_cell.angle_gamma   90.00
#
_symmetry.space_group_name_H-M   'P 1'
#
loop_
_entity.id
_entity.type
_entity.pdbx_description
1 polymer ?
#
loop_
_entity_poly.entity_id
_entity_poly.type
_entity_poly.pdbx_seq_one_letter_code
_entity_poly.pdbx_strand_id
1 'polypeptide(L)'
;MEGFGPETYGERVADVYDEWYKPDDSAAEVTLLAELAAGGRALELGIGTGRVAIPLAAAGVDVQGIDASPAMVEQMRAKPGGAALPVSIGDMTDVGADGRFALIFVVFNTFFQLYSQEAQVRCFANVAAHLEPGGRFLLHAFVPDTSRVEAGQHVSVREASLDLVRLDTSVFDANRQRVDTTQVRITEKGIRLVHAKLRYAWPPELDLMARLAGLNLENRWASFDKQPFTDASAFHVSVYRA
;
A
#
# COMPACT_ATOMS: atom_id res chain seq x y z
N MET A 1 -0.04 21.54 -6.94
CA MET A 1 1.07 21.02 -7.75
C MET A 1 0.44 20.34 -8.95
N GLU A 2 0.44 21.00 -10.10
CA GLU A 2 0.05 20.41 -11.38
C GLU A 2 1.06 19.31 -11.72
N GLY A 3 0.60 18.18 -12.24
CA GLY A 3 1.44 17.09 -12.72
C GLY A 3 1.80 15.99 -11.71
N PHE A 4 1.02 15.79 -10.62
CA PHE A 4 1.20 14.64 -9.73
C PHE A 4 0.17 13.55 -10.12
N GLY A 5 0.61 12.54 -10.89
CA GLY A 5 -0.18 11.37 -11.29
C GLY A 5 0.04 10.16 -10.38
N PRO A 6 -0.68 9.07 -10.63
CA PRO A 6 -0.53 7.82 -9.88
C PRO A 6 0.90 7.25 -9.91
N GLU A 7 1.61 7.43 -11.02
CA GLU A 7 2.99 6.97 -11.24
C GLU A 7 4.04 7.82 -10.52
N THR A 8 3.70 9.09 -10.19
CA THR A 8 4.70 10.11 -9.82
C THR A 8 5.56 9.73 -8.61
N TYR A 9 4.95 9.12 -7.58
CA TYR A 9 5.69 8.66 -6.40
C TYR A 9 6.70 7.58 -6.78
N GLY A 10 6.24 6.54 -7.46
CA GLY A 10 7.06 5.41 -7.87
C GLY A 10 8.22 5.83 -8.76
N GLU A 11 7.97 6.67 -9.78
CA GLU A 11 9.00 7.18 -10.69
C GLU A 11 10.11 7.94 -9.96
N ARG A 12 9.80 8.61 -8.86
CA ARG A 12 10.76 9.40 -8.08
C ARG A 12 11.56 8.61 -7.07
N VAL A 13 11.11 7.41 -6.69
CA VAL A 13 11.71 6.66 -5.58
C VAL A 13 12.23 5.28 -5.99
N ALA A 14 11.91 4.80 -7.21
CA ALA A 14 12.21 3.44 -7.65
C ALA A 14 13.69 3.04 -7.46
N ASP A 15 14.62 3.94 -7.76
CA ASP A 15 16.07 3.70 -7.68
C ASP A 15 16.61 3.53 -6.26
N VAL A 16 15.88 3.98 -5.24
CA VAL A 16 16.28 3.95 -3.82
C VAL A 16 15.27 3.25 -2.91
N TYR A 17 14.13 2.83 -3.47
CA TYR A 17 13.03 2.30 -2.68
C TYR A 17 13.44 1.14 -1.76
N ASP A 18 14.14 0.16 -2.30
CA ASP A 18 14.58 -1.01 -1.55
C ASP A 18 15.67 -0.71 -0.51
N GLU A 19 16.46 0.34 -0.72
CA GLU A 19 17.42 0.83 0.27
C GLU A 19 16.69 1.50 1.45
N TRP A 20 15.62 2.27 1.14
CA TRP A 20 14.92 3.08 2.14
C TRP A 20 13.89 2.30 2.94
N TYR A 21 13.28 1.31 2.32
CA TYR A 21 12.18 0.51 2.87
C TYR A 21 12.55 -0.98 2.93
N LYS A 22 13.75 -1.25 3.48
CA LYS A 22 14.17 -2.64 3.73
C LYS A 22 13.11 -3.32 4.58
N PRO A 23 12.60 -4.49 4.17
CA PRO A 23 11.74 -5.27 5.03
C PRO A 23 12.59 -5.79 6.19
N ASP A 24 12.33 -5.37 7.41
CA ASP A 24 12.98 -5.94 8.58
C ASP A 24 12.51 -7.39 8.80
N ASP A 25 11.26 -7.72 8.44
CA ASP A 25 10.74 -9.08 8.36
C ASP A 25 9.40 -9.08 7.58
N SER A 26 9.40 -9.63 6.37
CA SER A 26 8.16 -9.85 5.58
C SER A 26 7.56 -11.24 5.81
N ALA A 27 8.14 -12.08 6.68
CA ALA A 27 7.72 -13.47 6.85
C ALA A 27 6.26 -13.59 7.33
N ALA A 28 5.86 -12.79 8.33
CA ALA A 28 4.49 -12.78 8.83
C ALA A 28 3.50 -12.29 7.76
N GLU A 29 3.87 -11.26 6.99
CA GLU A 29 3.10 -10.72 5.88
C GLU A 29 2.87 -11.79 4.81
N VAL A 30 3.93 -12.45 4.35
CA VAL A 30 3.88 -13.52 3.35
C VAL A 30 3.07 -14.72 3.87
N THR A 31 3.26 -15.11 5.12
CA THR A 31 2.53 -16.24 5.74
C THR A 31 1.04 -15.98 5.74
N LEU A 32 0.60 -14.80 6.21
CA LEU A 32 -0.81 -14.45 6.25
C LEU A 32 -1.42 -14.36 4.84
N LEU A 33 -0.71 -13.75 3.88
CA LEU A 33 -1.20 -13.65 2.50
C LEU A 33 -1.33 -15.02 1.83
N ALA A 34 -0.36 -15.92 2.03
CA ALA A 34 -0.44 -17.29 1.51
C ALA A 34 -1.61 -18.08 2.15
N GLU A 35 -1.83 -17.93 3.46
CA GLU A 35 -2.98 -18.51 4.15
C GLU A 35 -4.31 -18.00 3.56
N LEU A 36 -4.44 -16.70 3.33
CA LEU A 36 -5.66 -16.09 2.80
C LEU A 36 -5.91 -16.42 1.33
N ALA A 37 -4.86 -16.59 0.54
CA ALA A 37 -4.94 -17.04 -0.85
C ALA A 37 -5.42 -18.49 -0.96
N ALA A 38 -5.20 -19.31 0.09
CA ALA A 38 -5.68 -20.70 0.20
C ALA A 38 -5.41 -21.57 -1.05
N GLY A 39 -4.27 -21.37 -1.70
CA GLY A 39 -3.87 -22.04 -2.95
C GLY A 39 -4.49 -21.47 -4.23
N GLY A 40 -5.30 -20.42 -4.15
CA GLY A 40 -5.84 -19.69 -5.30
C GLY A 40 -4.92 -18.57 -5.77
N ARG A 41 -5.35 -17.87 -6.84
CA ARG A 41 -4.61 -16.75 -7.41
C ARG A 41 -4.68 -15.50 -6.52
N ALA A 42 -3.58 -14.78 -6.45
CA ALA A 42 -3.50 -13.51 -5.71
C ALA A 42 -3.15 -12.33 -6.63
N LEU A 43 -3.72 -11.16 -6.35
CA LEU A 43 -3.42 -9.90 -7.05
C LEU A 43 -2.93 -8.86 -6.05
N GLU A 44 -1.73 -8.30 -6.27
CA GLU A 44 -1.22 -7.17 -5.50
C GLU A 44 -1.52 -5.85 -6.22
N LEU A 45 -2.18 -4.92 -5.52
CA LEU A 45 -2.42 -3.55 -5.99
C LEU A 45 -1.27 -2.66 -5.51
N GLY A 46 -0.53 -2.09 -6.47
CA GLY A 46 0.71 -1.36 -6.20
C GLY A 46 1.87 -2.30 -5.88
N ILE A 47 2.16 -3.25 -6.80
CA ILE A 47 3.20 -4.29 -6.60
C ILE A 47 4.60 -3.69 -6.40
N GLY A 48 4.86 -2.49 -6.91
CA GLY A 48 6.10 -1.75 -6.74
C GLY A 48 7.32 -2.55 -7.22
N THR A 49 8.34 -2.58 -6.35
CA THR A 49 9.57 -3.33 -6.58
C THR A 49 9.47 -4.82 -6.26
N GLY A 50 8.25 -5.33 -6.01
CA GLY A 50 8.00 -6.75 -5.71
C GLY A 50 8.38 -7.18 -4.29
N ARG A 51 8.44 -6.25 -3.35
CA ARG A 51 8.82 -6.51 -1.95
C ARG A 51 8.03 -7.66 -1.31
N VAL A 52 6.73 -7.74 -1.64
CA VAL A 52 5.81 -8.78 -1.12
C VAL A 52 5.56 -9.86 -2.17
N ALA A 53 5.28 -9.48 -3.42
CA ALA A 53 4.95 -10.42 -4.48
C ALA A 53 6.04 -11.47 -4.75
N ILE A 54 7.32 -11.07 -4.75
CA ILE A 54 8.42 -12.01 -5.01
C ILE A 54 8.50 -13.11 -3.94
N PRO A 55 8.58 -12.81 -2.63
CA PRO A 55 8.60 -13.86 -1.62
C PRO A 55 7.28 -14.63 -1.53
N LEU A 56 6.13 -14.02 -1.82
CA LEU A 56 4.83 -14.70 -1.85
C LEU A 56 4.77 -15.71 -2.99
N ALA A 57 5.25 -15.36 -4.18
CA ALA A 57 5.38 -16.30 -5.31
C ALA A 57 6.39 -17.42 -5.01
N ALA A 58 7.51 -17.12 -4.33
CA ALA A 58 8.45 -18.13 -3.87
C ALA A 58 7.84 -19.10 -2.83
N ALA A 59 6.84 -18.66 -2.07
CA ALA A 59 6.03 -19.50 -1.18
C ALA A 59 4.96 -20.34 -1.91
N GLY A 60 4.90 -20.29 -3.25
CA GLY A 60 4.04 -21.13 -4.09
C GLY A 60 2.66 -20.53 -4.42
N VAL A 61 2.42 -19.25 -4.15
CA VAL A 61 1.19 -18.56 -4.54
C VAL A 61 1.32 -18.07 -6.00
N ASP A 62 0.27 -18.26 -6.81
CA ASP A 62 0.17 -17.67 -8.15
C ASP A 62 -0.16 -16.17 -8.01
N VAL A 63 0.89 -15.32 -8.11
CA VAL A 63 0.80 -13.87 -7.86
C VAL A 63 0.85 -13.09 -9.16
N GLN A 64 -0.07 -12.15 -9.31
CA GLN A 64 -0.07 -11.13 -10.34
C GLN A 64 -0.08 -9.75 -9.68
N GLY A 65 0.36 -8.69 -10.38
CA GLY A 65 0.37 -7.34 -9.84
C GLY A 65 -0.11 -6.27 -10.78
N ILE A 66 -0.45 -5.13 -10.19
CA ILE A 66 -0.70 -3.86 -10.89
C ILE A 66 0.19 -2.80 -10.26
N ASP A 67 0.81 -1.97 -11.07
CA ASP A 67 1.49 -0.75 -10.62
C ASP A 67 1.36 0.37 -11.66
N ALA A 68 1.26 1.60 -11.19
CA ALA A 68 1.20 2.76 -12.07
C ALA A 68 2.58 3.20 -12.58
N SER A 69 3.67 2.78 -11.90
CA SER A 69 5.04 3.20 -12.21
C SER A 69 5.82 2.14 -12.99
N PRO A 70 6.12 2.36 -14.27
CA PRO A 70 7.04 1.51 -15.03
C PRO A 70 8.40 1.36 -14.37
N ALA A 71 8.95 2.43 -13.74
CA ALA A 71 10.26 2.38 -13.10
C ALA A 71 10.27 1.42 -11.89
N MET A 72 9.20 1.37 -11.09
CA MET A 72 9.07 0.41 -9.99
C MET A 72 9.04 -1.02 -10.50
N VAL A 73 8.28 -1.29 -11.56
CA VAL A 73 8.18 -2.61 -12.18
C VAL A 73 9.49 -3.03 -12.81
N GLU A 74 10.25 -2.11 -13.40
CA GLU A 74 11.60 -2.39 -13.92
C GLU A 74 12.55 -2.84 -12.80
N GLN A 75 12.54 -2.14 -11.65
CA GLN A 75 13.31 -2.56 -10.47
C GLN A 75 12.90 -3.96 -9.97
N MET A 76 11.61 -4.26 -9.97
CA MET A 76 11.13 -5.60 -9.62
C MET A 76 11.68 -6.65 -10.59
N ARG A 77 11.56 -6.42 -11.90
CA ARG A 77 12.01 -7.36 -12.95
C ARG A 77 13.51 -7.64 -12.91
N ALA A 78 14.31 -6.70 -12.40
CA ALA A 78 15.74 -6.87 -12.22
C ALA A 78 16.11 -7.82 -11.06
N LYS A 79 15.15 -8.14 -10.19
CA LYS A 79 15.39 -9.03 -9.04
C LYS A 79 15.17 -10.51 -9.39
N PRO A 80 15.87 -11.44 -8.69
CA PRO A 80 15.59 -12.87 -8.82
C PRO A 80 14.11 -13.18 -8.55
N GLY A 81 13.46 -13.88 -9.47
CA GLY A 81 12.03 -14.21 -9.42
C GLY A 81 11.08 -13.09 -9.94
N GLY A 82 11.53 -11.84 -9.94
CA GLY A 82 10.66 -10.70 -10.31
C GLY A 82 10.26 -10.66 -11.78
N ALA A 83 11.17 -11.09 -12.68
CA ALA A 83 10.87 -11.11 -14.12
C ALA A 83 9.76 -12.11 -14.52
N ALA A 84 9.49 -13.11 -13.68
CA ALA A 84 8.45 -14.11 -13.94
C ALA A 84 7.05 -13.65 -13.52
N LEU A 85 6.93 -12.59 -12.73
CA LEU A 85 5.63 -12.12 -12.23
C LEU A 85 4.89 -11.36 -13.32
N PRO A 86 3.63 -11.74 -13.64
CA PRO A 86 2.77 -10.96 -14.51
C PRO A 86 2.40 -9.63 -13.87
N VAL A 87 2.62 -8.51 -14.57
CA VAL A 87 2.27 -7.17 -14.09
C VAL A 87 1.62 -6.36 -15.19
N SER A 88 0.48 -5.77 -14.86
CA SER A 88 -0.19 -4.75 -15.67
C SER A 88 0.24 -3.36 -15.20
N ILE A 89 0.64 -2.50 -16.15
CA ILE A 89 0.86 -1.08 -15.85
C ILE A 89 -0.49 -0.37 -15.86
N GLY A 90 -0.88 0.22 -14.73
CA GLY A 90 -2.18 0.88 -14.60
C GLY A 90 -2.49 1.38 -13.19
N ASP A 91 -3.62 2.09 -13.09
CA ASP A 91 -4.15 2.60 -11.81
C ASP A 91 -4.96 1.48 -11.12
N MET A 92 -4.79 1.31 -9.82
CA MET A 92 -5.54 0.33 -9.01
C MET A 92 -7.04 0.63 -8.92
N THR A 93 -7.50 1.79 -9.39
CA THR A 93 -8.93 2.11 -9.54
C THR A 93 -9.57 1.43 -10.75
N ASP A 94 -8.75 0.92 -11.68
CA ASP A 94 -9.19 0.22 -12.88
C ASP A 94 -8.32 -1.03 -13.03
N VAL A 95 -8.75 -2.11 -12.38
CA VAL A 95 -8.00 -3.37 -12.37
C VAL A 95 -8.00 -3.97 -13.77
N GLY A 96 -6.95 -3.68 -14.53
CA GLY A 96 -6.72 -4.25 -15.87
C GLY A 96 -6.10 -5.65 -15.81
N ALA A 97 -6.58 -6.51 -14.89
CA ALA A 97 -6.11 -7.89 -14.74
C ALA A 97 -7.20 -8.86 -15.20
N ASP A 98 -6.81 -9.84 -16.02
CA ASP A 98 -7.75 -10.84 -16.51
C ASP A 98 -8.09 -11.89 -15.45
N GLY A 99 -9.40 -12.20 -15.33
CA GLY A 99 -9.89 -13.27 -14.48
C GLY A 99 -10.30 -12.82 -13.07
N ARG A 100 -10.42 -13.80 -12.18
CA ARG A 100 -10.80 -13.60 -10.78
C ARG A 100 -9.71 -14.14 -9.85
N PHE A 101 -9.71 -13.61 -8.61
CA PHE A 101 -8.68 -13.88 -7.63
C PHE A 101 -9.31 -14.36 -6.31
N ALA A 102 -8.68 -15.34 -5.68
CA ALA A 102 -9.05 -15.76 -4.33
C ALA A 102 -8.64 -14.71 -3.29
N LEU A 103 -7.53 -13.99 -3.56
CA LEU A 103 -7.04 -12.89 -2.74
C LEU A 103 -6.68 -11.68 -3.61
N ILE A 104 -7.20 -10.52 -3.27
CA ILE A 104 -6.65 -9.23 -3.73
C ILE A 104 -6.11 -8.52 -2.50
N PHE A 105 -4.94 -7.89 -2.60
CA PHE A 105 -4.37 -7.20 -1.45
C PHE A 105 -3.66 -5.91 -1.83
N VAL A 106 -3.64 -4.98 -0.89
CA VAL A 106 -2.90 -3.73 -0.95
C VAL A 106 -2.26 -3.46 0.41
N VAL A 107 -0.97 -3.23 0.43
CA VAL A 107 -0.20 -3.11 1.66
C VAL A 107 0.57 -1.79 1.74
N PHE A 108 1.15 -1.51 2.90
CA PHE A 108 2.08 -0.41 3.12
C PHE A 108 1.51 0.98 2.78
N ASN A 109 0.22 1.20 3.11
CA ASN A 109 -0.51 2.46 2.88
C ASN A 109 -0.75 2.82 1.40
N THR A 110 -0.44 1.95 0.47
CA THR A 110 -0.56 2.21 -0.98
C THR A 110 -1.98 2.59 -1.37
N PHE A 111 -3.00 2.00 -0.72
CA PHE A 111 -4.40 2.38 -0.92
C PHE A 111 -4.68 3.87 -0.69
N PHE A 112 -3.98 4.50 0.25
CA PHE A 112 -4.15 5.93 0.54
C PHE A 112 -3.53 6.86 -0.51
N GLN A 113 -2.76 6.35 -1.47
CA GLN A 113 -2.33 7.11 -2.64
C GLN A 113 -3.48 7.43 -3.60
N LEU A 114 -4.62 6.73 -3.47
CA LEU A 114 -5.87 7.14 -4.09
C LEU A 114 -6.38 8.43 -3.43
N TYR A 115 -6.08 9.56 -4.05
CA TYR A 115 -6.15 10.90 -3.45
C TYR A 115 -7.55 11.49 -3.39
N SER A 116 -8.61 10.71 -3.65
CA SER A 116 -10.01 11.11 -3.48
C SER A 116 -10.87 9.96 -2.95
N GLN A 117 -11.98 10.31 -2.29
CA GLN A 117 -12.94 9.32 -1.79
C GLN A 117 -13.54 8.50 -2.93
N GLU A 118 -13.85 9.17 -4.04
CA GLU A 118 -14.42 8.54 -5.24
C GLU A 118 -13.46 7.50 -5.83
N ALA A 119 -12.14 7.79 -5.85
CA ALA A 119 -11.13 6.84 -6.30
C ALA A 119 -11.05 5.63 -5.37
N GLN A 120 -11.09 5.86 -4.05
CA GLN A 120 -11.09 4.78 -3.07
C GLN A 120 -12.34 3.90 -3.16
N VAL A 121 -13.53 4.48 -3.33
CA VAL A 121 -14.79 3.75 -3.55
C VAL A 121 -14.73 2.95 -4.86
N ARG A 122 -14.23 3.54 -5.95
CA ARG A 122 -14.05 2.80 -7.22
C ARG A 122 -13.10 1.63 -7.07
N CYS A 123 -12.00 1.79 -6.34
CA CYS A 123 -11.07 0.70 -6.09
C CYS A 123 -11.76 -0.48 -5.37
N PHE A 124 -12.56 -0.22 -4.33
CA PHE A 124 -13.34 -1.26 -3.65
C PHE A 124 -14.32 -1.96 -4.60
N ALA A 125 -15.05 -1.21 -5.43
CA ALA A 125 -15.98 -1.77 -6.42
C ALA A 125 -15.24 -2.64 -7.46
N ASN A 126 -14.09 -2.18 -7.90
CA ASN A 126 -13.23 -2.90 -8.83
C ASN A 126 -12.68 -4.19 -8.23
N VAL A 127 -12.18 -4.13 -6.99
CA VAL A 127 -11.74 -5.30 -6.23
C VAL A 127 -12.87 -6.33 -6.14
N ALA A 128 -14.08 -5.90 -5.73
CA ALA A 128 -15.22 -6.82 -5.59
C ALA A 128 -15.59 -7.51 -6.92
N ALA A 129 -15.48 -6.80 -8.05
CA ALA A 129 -15.75 -7.37 -9.37
C ALA A 129 -14.74 -8.44 -9.80
N HIS A 130 -13.50 -8.37 -9.28
CA HIS A 130 -12.41 -9.31 -9.60
C HIS A 130 -12.17 -10.37 -8.53
N LEU A 131 -12.89 -10.36 -7.41
CA LEU A 131 -12.84 -11.45 -6.44
C LEU A 131 -13.64 -12.67 -6.91
N GLU A 132 -13.12 -13.84 -6.59
CA GLU A 132 -13.88 -15.10 -6.65
C GLU A 132 -15.02 -15.09 -5.62
N PRO A 133 -16.09 -15.88 -5.79
CA PRO A 133 -17.07 -16.08 -4.74
C PRO A 133 -16.39 -16.57 -3.45
N GLY A 134 -16.56 -15.84 -2.35
CA GLY A 134 -15.86 -16.09 -1.08
C GLY A 134 -14.40 -15.66 -1.04
N GLY A 135 -13.90 -14.99 -2.08
CA GLY A 135 -12.57 -14.39 -2.13
C GLY A 135 -12.41 -13.26 -1.11
N ARG A 136 -11.18 -12.87 -0.87
CA ARG A 136 -10.81 -11.89 0.18
C ARG A 136 -10.08 -10.69 -0.37
N PHE A 137 -10.37 -9.53 0.20
CA PHE A 137 -9.60 -8.30 0.00
C PHE A 137 -8.88 -7.95 1.30
N LEU A 138 -7.53 -7.93 1.28
CA LEU A 138 -6.72 -7.48 2.41
C LEU A 138 -6.21 -6.06 2.16
N LEU A 139 -6.42 -5.17 3.13
CA LEU A 139 -5.92 -3.80 3.14
C LEU A 139 -5.11 -3.54 4.40
N HIS A 140 -3.83 -3.14 4.24
CA HIS A 140 -2.96 -2.73 5.32
C HIS A 140 -2.65 -1.24 5.22
N ALA A 141 -3.00 -0.48 6.27
CA ALA A 141 -2.79 0.95 6.32
C ALA A 141 -2.61 1.45 7.76
N PHE A 142 -2.08 2.66 7.91
CA PHE A 142 -2.02 3.33 9.21
C PHE A 142 -3.41 3.77 9.68
N VAL A 143 -3.58 3.84 11.00
CA VAL A 143 -4.72 4.51 11.62
C VAL A 143 -4.38 6.00 11.75
N PRO A 144 -5.25 6.93 11.29
CA PRO A 144 -4.95 8.35 11.40
C PRO A 144 -4.71 8.80 12.83
N ASP A 145 -3.62 9.53 13.06
CA ASP A 145 -3.28 10.11 14.36
C ASP A 145 -3.93 11.50 14.48
N THR A 146 -4.95 11.62 15.32
CA THR A 146 -5.70 12.85 15.53
C THR A 146 -4.84 14.01 15.99
N SER A 147 -3.81 13.76 16.82
CA SER A 147 -2.92 14.81 17.32
C SER A 147 -2.11 15.49 16.19
N ARG A 148 -1.73 14.72 15.18
CA ARG A 148 -1.05 15.25 13.99
C ARG A 148 -2.00 15.98 13.06
N VAL A 149 -3.21 15.49 12.92
CA VAL A 149 -4.26 16.12 12.11
C VAL A 149 -4.64 17.48 12.70
N GLU A 150 -4.84 17.56 14.02
CA GLU A 150 -5.16 18.81 14.73
C GLU A 150 -4.05 19.86 14.62
N ALA A 151 -2.78 19.44 14.65
CA ALA A 151 -1.65 20.35 14.48
C ALA A 151 -1.56 20.96 13.06
N GLY A 152 -2.21 20.36 12.06
CA GLY A 152 -2.20 20.80 10.67
C GLY A 152 -0.87 20.60 9.94
N GLN A 153 0.25 20.70 10.66
CA GLN A 153 1.61 20.49 10.13
C GLN A 153 2.43 19.69 11.13
N HIS A 154 3.29 18.81 10.63
CA HIS A 154 4.16 18.01 11.47
C HIS A 154 5.54 17.82 10.82
N VAL A 155 6.58 17.89 11.63
CA VAL A 155 7.96 17.55 11.24
C VAL A 155 8.47 16.52 12.25
N SER A 156 8.97 15.40 11.75
CA SER A 156 9.60 14.38 12.59
C SER A 156 10.98 14.03 12.09
N VAL A 157 11.90 13.86 13.04
CA VAL A 157 13.22 13.28 12.76
C VAL A 157 13.05 11.77 12.76
N ARG A 158 13.37 11.13 11.63
CA ARG A 158 13.34 9.66 11.50
C ARG A 158 14.69 9.03 11.81
N GLU A 159 15.75 9.75 11.44
CA GLU A 159 17.11 9.30 11.64
C GLU A 159 18.03 10.53 11.72
N ALA A 160 19.02 10.46 12.59
CA ALA A 160 20.09 11.44 12.65
C ALA A 160 21.39 10.69 12.99
N SER A 161 22.26 10.52 12.01
CA SER A 161 23.58 9.93 12.12
C SER A 161 24.66 10.89 11.61
N LEU A 162 25.92 10.45 11.59
CA LEU A 162 27.02 11.30 11.06
C LEU A 162 26.87 11.61 9.58
N ASP A 163 26.30 10.67 8.81
CA ASP A 163 26.30 10.75 7.34
C ASP A 163 24.89 10.95 6.76
N LEU A 164 23.83 10.86 7.60
CA LEU A 164 22.46 10.94 7.16
C LEU A 164 21.53 11.61 8.19
N VAL A 165 20.80 12.63 7.73
CA VAL A 165 19.63 13.13 8.43
C VAL A 165 18.39 12.83 7.58
N ARG A 166 17.39 12.16 8.17
CA ARG A 166 16.10 11.89 7.54
C ARG A 166 14.98 12.56 8.32
N LEU A 167 14.24 13.41 7.63
CA LEU A 167 13.06 14.08 8.17
C LEU A 167 11.83 13.70 7.35
N ASP A 168 10.69 13.57 8.03
CA ASP A 168 9.39 13.55 7.38
C ASP A 168 8.66 14.85 7.72
N THR A 169 8.19 15.55 6.71
CA THR A 169 7.28 16.70 6.86
C THR A 169 5.91 16.31 6.37
N SER A 170 4.86 16.79 7.04
CA SER A 170 3.47 16.51 6.67
C SER A 170 2.62 17.76 6.81
N VAL A 171 1.72 17.97 5.86
CA VAL A 171 0.69 19.02 5.89
C VAL A 171 -0.67 18.34 5.74
N PHE A 172 -1.57 18.58 6.70
CA PHE A 172 -2.87 17.94 6.78
C PHE A 172 -4.00 18.88 6.34
N ASP A 173 -4.92 18.37 5.52
CA ASP A 173 -6.24 18.94 5.27
C ASP A 173 -7.27 17.99 5.90
N ALA A 174 -7.69 18.32 7.12
CA ALA A 174 -8.61 17.50 7.90
C ALA A 174 -9.98 17.35 7.21
N ASN A 175 -10.46 18.40 6.56
CA ASN A 175 -11.78 18.42 5.92
C ASN A 175 -11.85 17.49 4.70
N ARG A 176 -10.72 17.34 3.99
CA ARG A 176 -10.60 16.43 2.84
C ARG A 176 -9.94 15.11 3.18
N GLN A 177 -9.53 14.92 4.44
CA GLN A 177 -8.77 13.76 4.92
C GLN A 177 -7.50 13.55 4.10
N ARG A 178 -6.79 14.61 3.75
CA ARG A 178 -5.57 14.56 2.94
C ARG A 178 -4.35 14.86 3.78
N VAL A 179 -3.25 14.23 3.43
CA VAL A 179 -1.93 14.54 3.97
C VAL A 179 -0.91 14.52 2.83
N ASP A 180 -0.26 15.65 2.63
CA ASP A 180 0.88 15.79 1.73
C ASP A 180 2.15 15.63 2.56
N THR A 181 2.93 14.60 2.26
CA THR A 181 4.16 14.30 2.98
C THR A 181 5.39 14.52 2.10
N THR A 182 6.49 14.92 2.72
CA THR A 182 7.79 14.97 2.06
C THR A 182 8.83 14.31 2.94
N GLN A 183 9.43 13.26 2.43
CA GLN A 183 10.64 12.71 3.01
C GLN A 183 11.83 13.52 2.54
N VAL A 184 12.62 14.04 3.47
CA VAL A 184 13.84 14.80 3.24
C VAL A 184 15.02 13.97 3.70
N ARG A 185 15.91 13.62 2.79
CA ARG A 185 17.20 12.98 3.10
C ARG A 185 18.32 13.96 2.82
N ILE A 186 19.12 14.23 3.83
CA ILE A 186 20.27 15.10 3.79
C ILE A 186 21.51 14.24 4.02
N THR A 187 22.44 14.27 3.07
CA THR A 187 23.71 13.56 3.14
C THR A 187 24.83 14.49 2.65
N GLU A 188 26.09 14.09 2.78
CA GLU A 188 27.22 14.83 2.17
C GLU A 188 27.09 14.98 0.64
N LYS A 189 26.36 14.06 -0.03
CA LYS A 189 26.12 14.09 -1.48
C LYS A 189 25.03 15.08 -1.90
N GLY A 190 24.29 15.65 -0.95
CA GLY A 190 23.21 16.59 -1.21
C GLY A 190 21.89 16.25 -0.52
N ILE A 191 20.83 16.90 -1.00
CA ILE A 191 19.47 16.75 -0.46
C ILE A 191 18.60 16.05 -1.50
N ARG A 192 17.84 15.03 -1.04
CA ARG A 192 16.82 14.38 -1.85
C ARG A 192 15.46 14.56 -1.21
N LEU A 193 14.46 14.93 -2.02
CA LEU A 193 13.08 15.12 -1.60
C LEU A 193 12.20 14.10 -2.33
N VAL A 194 11.41 13.36 -1.56
CA VAL A 194 10.37 12.45 -2.08
C VAL A 194 9.02 12.85 -1.52
N HIS A 195 8.13 13.25 -2.40
CA HIS A 195 6.77 13.66 -2.05
C HIS A 195 5.80 12.50 -2.21
N ALA A 196 4.90 12.34 -1.24
CA ALA A 196 3.75 11.46 -1.35
C ALA A 196 2.48 12.24 -0.98
N LYS A 197 1.41 12.01 -1.72
CA LYS A 197 0.08 12.55 -1.48
C LYS A 197 -0.83 11.42 -1.07
N LEU A 198 -1.45 11.54 0.09
CA LEU A 198 -2.31 10.50 0.63
C LEU A 198 -3.67 11.09 1.00
N ARG A 199 -4.73 10.32 0.74
CA ARG A 199 -6.02 10.49 1.37
C ARG A 199 -6.22 9.38 2.38
N TYR A 200 -6.13 9.71 3.67
CA TYR A 200 -6.39 8.74 4.71
C TYR A 200 -7.90 8.51 4.89
N ALA A 201 -8.26 7.30 5.26
CA ALA A 201 -9.61 6.95 5.66
C ALA A 201 -9.56 6.25 7.03
N TRP A 202 -10.58 6.51 7.86
CA TRP A 202 -10.75 5.82 9.11
C TRP A 202 -11.24 4.38 8.87
N PRO A 203 -10.89 3.39 9.71
CA PRO A 203 -11.38 2.03 9.55
C PRO A 203 -12.91 1.91 9.35
N PRO A 204 -13.78 2.65 10.07
CA PRO A 204 -15.22 2.62 9.80
C PRO A 204 -15.62 3.18 8.42
N GLU A 205 -14.86 4.13 7.87
CA GLU A 205 -15.10 4.64 6.51
C GLU A 205 -14.73 3.57 5.46
N LEU A 206 -13.63 2.87 5.65
CA LEU A 206 -13.24 1.72 4.80
C LEU A 206 -14.31 0.62 4.83
N ASP A 207 -14.92 0.36 6.01
CA ASP A 207 -16.01 -0.61 6.14
C ASP A 207 -17.27 -0.18 5.37
N LEU A 208 -17.55 1.12 5.30
CA LEU A 208 -18.64 1.65 4.48
C LEU A 208 -18.35 1.49 2.99
N MET A 209 -17.12 1.78 2.54
CA MET A 209 -16.69 1.55 1.15
C MET A 209 -16.79 0.08 0.77
N ALA A 210 -16.37 -0.82 1.67
CA ALA A 210 -16.51 -2.26 1.48
C ALA A 210 -17.97 -2.68 1.29
N ARG A 211 -18.88 -2.23 2.17
CA ARG A 211 -20.31 -2.53 2.07
C ARG A 211 -20.94 -1.99 0.78
N LEU A 212 -20.55 -0.79 0.33
CA LEU A 212 -21.01 -0.25 -0.95
C LEU A 212 -20.59 -1.15 -2.13
N ALA A 213 -19.46 -1.83 -2.02
CA ALA A 213 -18.97 -2.79 -3.00
C ALA A 213 -19.52 -4.23 -2.79
N GLY A 214 -20.36 -4.46 -1.78
CA GLY A 214 -20.89 -5.80 -1.46
C GLY A 214 -19.96 -6.67 -0.63
N LEU A 215 -18.87 -6.10 -0.10
CA LEU A 215 -17.90 -6.80 0.75
C LEU A 215 -18.22 -6.61 2.24
N ASN A 216 -17.91 -7.61 3.07
CA ASN A 216 -18.10 -7.57 4.50
C ASN A 216 -16.77 -7.73 5.24
N LEU A 217 -16.57 -6.96 6.32
CA LEU A 217 -15.40 -7.14 7.18
C LEU A 217 -15.43 -8.55 7.80
N GLU A 218 -14.40 -9.36 7.51
CA GLU A 218 -14.20 -10.68 8.10
C GLU A 218 -13.30 -10.60 9.33
N ASN A 219 -12.18 -9.86 9.23
CA ASN A 219 -11.22 -9.69 10.32
C ASN A 219 -10.56 -8.30 10.28
N ARG A 220 -10.11 -7.83 11.44
CA ARG A 220 -9.21 -6.68 11.57
C ARG A 220 -8.19 -6.94 12.68
N TRP A 221 -6.92 -6.83 12.33
CA TRP A 221 -5.79 -6.98 13.24
C TRP A 221 -4.90 -5.72 13.23
N ALA A 222 -4.07 -5.56 14.25
CA ALA A 222 -3.08 -4.48 14.33
C ALA A 222 -1.82 -4.78 13.50
N SER A 223 -1.56 -6.06 13.19
CA SER A 223 -0.38 -6.52 12.45
C SER A 223 -0.67 -7.79 11.66
N PHE A 224 0.28 -8.19 10.81
CA PHE A 224 0.22 -9.46 10.05
C PHE A 224 0.31 -10.71 10.93
N ASP A 225 0.83 -10.58 12.17
CA ASP A 225 0.82 -11.65 13.19
C ASP A 225 -0.53 -11.80 13.90
N LYS A 226 -1.59 -11.21 13.35
CA LYS A 226 -2.95 -11.25 13.89
C LYS A 226 -3.07 -10.70 15.31
N GLN A 227 -2.24 -9.72 15.69
CA GLN A 227 -2.37 -9.03 16.97
C GLN A 227 -3.73 -8.33 17.07
N PRO A 228 -4.38 -8.31 18.24
CA PRO A 228 -5.68 -7.65 18.40
C PRO A 228 -5.64 -6.18 17.99
N PHE A 229 -6.61 -5.75 17.19
CA PHE A 229 -6.81 -4.36 16.87
C PHE A 229 -7.50 -3.64 18.05
N THR A 230 -6.89 -2.56 18.54
CA THR A 230 -7.35 -1.77 19.68
C THR A 230 -7.32 -0.27 19.34
N ASP A 231 -7.79 0.57 20.27
CA ASP A 231 -7.72 2.03 20.19
C ASP A 231 -6.29 2.60 20.15
N ALA A 232 -5.31 1.83 20.65
CA ALA A 232 -3.89 2.18 20.61
C ALA A 232 -3.17 1.71 19.33
N SER A 233 -3.86 1.01 18.42
CA SER A 233 -3.24 0.45 17.22
C SER A 233 -2.89 1.56 16.22
N ALA A 234 -1.61 1.65 15.84
CA ALA A 234 -1.11 2.62 14.86
C ALA A 234 -1.36 2.18 13.41
N PHE A 235 -1.57 0.88 13.19
CA PHE A 235 -1.85 0.27 11.89
C PHE A 235 -3.00 -0.72 12.01
N HIS A 236 -3.57 -1.07 10.86
CA HIS A 236 -4.54 -2.16 10.76
C HIS A 236 -4.30 -3.01 9.51
N VAL A 237 -4.57 -4.30 9.65
CA VAL A 237 -4.71 -5.27 8.58
C VAL A 237 -6.18 -5.67 8.57
N SER A 238 -6.93 -5.14 7.61
CA SER A 238 -8.36 -5.43 7.47
C SER A 238 -8.58 -6.40 6.33
N VAL A 239 -9.37 -7.45 6.59
CA VAL A 239 -9.73 -8.46 5.61
C VAL A 239 -11.23 -8.39 5.38
N TYR A 240 -11.62 -8.16 4.13
CA TYR A 240 -13.00 -8.13 3.69
C TYR A 240 -13.29 -9.34 2.81
N ARG A 241 -14.50 -9.85 2.86
CA ARG A 241 -14.93 -11.04 2.11
C ARG A 241 -16.06 -10.71 1.14
N ALA A 242 -15.98 -11.29 -0.07
CA ALA A 242 -17.01 -11.26 -1.10
C ALA A 242 -18.15 -12.26 -0.83
#